data_f6ad33f4f719961d9a4f7e48d493c81b
#
_entry.id   f6ad33f4f719961d9a4f7e48d493c81b
#
_cell.length_a   1.000
_cell.length_b   1.000
_cell.length_c   1.000
_cell.angle_alpha   90.00
_cell.angle_beta   90.00
_cell.angle_gamma   90.00
#
_symmetry.space_group_name_H-M   'P 1'
#
loop_
_entity.id
_entity.type
_entity.pdbx_description
1 polymer ?
#
loop_
_entity_poly.entity_id
_entity_poly.type
_entity_poly.pdbx_seq_one_letter_code
_entity_poly.pdbx_strand_id
1 'polypeptide(L)'
;MSPNDLEYFVGIDWGTEKHRVCLMDRHGDIRDQRWVEHSGRSLAEFVDWLCQQTRQAPQILAAAIEIPCGAIVETLVERGFRVFSLNPKQLDPFRDRYSPAGVMDDSRDAFVLADSLRTDMHCFHAVRLDEPAMIRLRELARLEDEIGEEFNRTANRPRPASPLLPAAAPTV
;
A
#
# COMPACT_ATOMS: atom_id res chain seq x y z
N MET A 1 -17.41 18.81 -6.31
CA MET A 1 -16.20 18.93 -7.14
C MET A 1 -16.20 17.77 -8.13
N SER A 2 -16.09 18.10 -9.39
CA SER A 2 -16.10 17.15 -10.51
C SER A 2 -14.74 16.42 -10.62
N PRO A 3 -14.66 15.21 -11.24
CA PRO A 3 -13.41 14.63 -11.67
C PRO A 3 -12.57 15.58 -12.56
N ASN A 4 -13.23 16.48 -13.27
CA ASN A 4 -12.58 17.47 -14.14
C ASN A 4 -11.76 18.54 -13.40
N ASP A 5 -11.89 18.65 -12.09
CA ASP A 5 -11.14 19.61 -11.27
C ASP A 5 -9.77 19.07 -10.83
N LEU A 6 -9.43 17.82 -11.17
CA LEU A 6 -8.14 17.23 -10.85
C LEU A 6 -7.09 17.60 -11.87
N GLU A 7 -5.93 18.03 -11.37
CA GLU A 7 -4.77 18.40 -12.18
C GLU A 7 -3.61 17.42 -12.03
N TYR A 8 -3.55 16.69 -10.90
CA TYR A 8 -2.48 15.76 -10.57
C TYR A 8 -3.01 14.41 -10.10
N PHE A 9 -2.28 13.37 -10.46
CA PHE A 9 -2.55 11.98 -10.08
C PHE A 9 -1.28 11.37 -9.49
N VAL A 10 -1.40 10.73 -8.34
CA VAL A 10 -0.30 10.06 -7.66
C VAL A 10 -0.62 8.58 -7.55
N GLY A 11 0.24 7.73 -8.07
CA GLY A 11 0.21 6.30 -7.79
C GLY A 11 1.20 5.98 -6.69
N ILE A 12 0.77 5.20 -5.71
CA ILE A 12 1.56 4.78 -4.56
C ILE A 12 1.56 3.26 -4.51
N ASP A 13 2.68 2.67 -4.89
CA ASP A 13 2.93 1.24 -4.66
C ASP A 13 3.46 1.07 -3.24
N TRP A 14 2.67 0.33 -2.43
CA TRP A 14 2.91 0.19 -1.00
C TRP A 14 4.00 -0.85 -0.72
N GLY A 15 4.95 -0.49 0.12
CA GLY A 15 5.95 -1.41 0.65
C GLY A 15 6.12 -1.25 2.17
N THR A 16 6.61 -2.27 2.83
CA THR A 16 6.79 -2.29 4.30
C THR A 16 7.87 -1.32 4.78
N GLU A 17 8.94 -1.13 4.03
CA GLU A 17 10.06 -0.26 4.38
C GLU A 17 10.02 1.07 3.60
N LYS A 18 9.58 1.01 2.36
CA LYS A 18 9.53 2.17 1.46
C LYS A 18 8.42 2.00 0.43
N HIS A 19 7.88 3.11 0.00
CA HIS A 19 6.85 3.18 -1.03
C HIS A 19 7.44 3.72 -2.34
N ARG A 20 7.03 3.16 -3.47
CA ARG A 20 7.31 3.78 -4.76
C ARG A 20 6.17 4.72 -5.13
N VAL A 21 6.52 5.93 -5.55
CA VAL A 21 5.54 6.97 -5.89
C VAL A 21 5.79 7.48 -7.30
N CYS A 22 4.71 7.66 -8.06
CA CYS A 22 4.69 8.31 -9.36
C CYS A 22 3.71 9.49 -9.32
N LEU A 23 4.20 10.71 -9.53
CA LEU A 23 3.39 11.90 -9.73
C LEU A 23 3.22 12.17 -11.23
N MET A 24 1.98 12.30 -11.66
CA MET A 24 1.60 12.53 -13.05
C MET A 24 0.64 13.71 -13.14
N ASP A 25 0.68 14.46 -14.23
CA ASP A 25 -0.31 15.49 -14.49
C ASP A 25 -1.54 14.93 -15.22
N ARG A 26 -2.53 15.80 -15.43
CA ARG A 26 -3.77 15.49 -16.14
C ARG A 26 -3.58 15.03 -17.60
N HIS A 27 -2.44 15.35 -18.22
CA HIS A 27 -2.12 14.95 -19.59
C HIS A 27 -1.44 13.59 -19.69
N GLY A 28 -1.02 13.02 -18.55
CA GLY A 28 -0.30 11.76 -18.47
C GLY A 28 1.22 11.91 -18.45
N ASP A 29 1.71 13.17 -18.35
CA ASP A 29 3.14 13.43 -18.25
C ASP A 29 3.63 13.17 -16.82
N ILE A 30 4.65 12.32 -16.70
CA ILE A 30 5.30 12.06 -15.42
C ILE A 30 6.05 13.32 -14.97
N ARG A 31 5.69 13.83 -13.80
CA ARG A 31 6.32 15.00 -13.18
C ARG A 31 7.45 14.60 -12.25
N ASP A 32 7.29 13.51 -11.53
CA ASP A 32 8.31 12.97 -10.62
C ASP A 32 8.05 11.49 -10.33
N GLN A 33 9.12 10.76 -10.02
CA GLN A 33 9.08 9.40 -9.49
C GLN A 33 10.12 9.27 -8.38
N ARG A 34 9.69 8.82 -7.20
CA ARG A 34 10.58 8.72 -6.04
C ARG A 34 10.26 7.56 -5.12
N TRP A 35 11.23 7.25 -4.28
CA TRP A 35 11.04 6.41 -3.12
C TRP A 35 10.71 7.28 -1.91
N VAL A 36 9.79 6.81 -1.07
CA VAL A 36 9.41 7.44 0.19
C VAL A 36 9.54 6.38 1.28
N GLU A 37 10.38 6.60 2.27
CA GLU A 37 10.56 5.66 3.38
C GLU A 37 9.30 5.60 4.26
N HIS A 38 9.00 4.41 4.79
CA HIS A 38 7.89 4.19 5.70
C HIS A 38 8.23 4.68 7.11
N SER A 39 8.46 5.99 7.26
CA SER A 39 8.69 6.65 8.54
C SER A 39 7.83 7.90 8.66
N GLY A 40 7.39 8.24 9.87
CA GLY A 40 6.55 9.41 10.09
C GLY A 40 7.16 10.70 9.54
N ARG A 41 8.48 10.86 9.64
CA ARG A 41 9.19 12.01 9.09
C ARG A 41 9.14 12.04 7.56
N SER A 42 9.50 10.94 6.90
CA SER A 42 9.53 10.88 5.43
C SER A 42 8.13 11.00 4.82
N LEU A 43 7.10 10.47 5.50
CA LEU A 43 5.70 10.64 5.09
C LEU A 43 5.26 12.10 5.20
N ALA A 44 5.63 12.80 6.28
CA ALA A 44 5.33 14.22 6.43
C ALA A 44 6.04 15.07 5.36
N GLU A 45 7.34 14.84 5.11
CA GLU A 45 8.12 15.51 4.07
C GLU A 45 7.52 15.25 2.66
N PHE A 46 7.06 14.04 2.41
CA PHE A 46 6.38 13.68 1.16
C PHE A 46 5.07 14.46 0.98
N VAL A 47 4.24 14.52 2.01
CA VAL A 47 2.97 15.26 1.94
C VAL A 47 3.20 16.77 1.80
N ASP A 48 4.18 17.33 2.50
CA ASP A 48 4.55 18.74 2.36
C ASP A 48 5.05 19.03 0.92
N TRP A 49 5.81 18.11 0.32
CA TRP A 49 6.21 18.20 -1.07
C TRP A 49 5.00 18.17 -2.01
N LEU A 50 4.03 17.27 -1.80
CA LEU A 50 2.79 17.25 -2.59
C LEU A 50 2.00 18.57 -2.48
N CYS A 51 1.92 19.15 -1.27
CA CYS A 51 1.31 20.46 -1.08
C CYS A 51 2.01 21.55 -1.89
N GLN A 52 3.34 21.51 -2.01
CA GLN A 52 4.09 22.44 -2.85
C GLN A 52 3.76 22.25 -4.34
N GLN A 53 3.68 21.00 -4.81
CA GLN A 53 3.32 20.70 -6.21
C GLN A 53 1.91 21.17 -6.55
N THR A 54 0.97 21.02 -5.62
CA THR A 54 -0.43 21.43 -5.79
C THR A 54 -0.71 22.89 -5.42
N ARG A 55 0.35 23.69 -5.19
CA ARG A 55 0.23 25.10 -4.77
C ARG A 55 -0.66 25.30 -3.54
N GLN A 56 -0.53 24.38 -2.56
CA GLN A 56 -1.33 24.36 -1.33
C GLN A 56 -2.83 24.05 -1.53
N ALA A 57 -3.21 23.49 -2.69
CA ALA A 57 -4.57 23.06 -2.98
C ALA A 57 -4.66 21.52 -3.12
N PRO A 58 -4.65 20.76 -2.00
CA PRO A 58 -4.63 19.29 -2.05
C PRO A 58 -5.82 18.69 -2.80
N GLN A 59 -6.93 19.43 -2.92
CA GLN A 59 -8.15 18.96 -3.58
C GLN A 59 -8.00 18.72 -5.09
N ILE A 60 -6.98 19.33 -5.73
CA ILE A 60 -6.70 19.12 -7.17
C ILE A 60 -5.84 17.90 -7.45
N LEU A 61 -5.46 17.13 -6.40
CA LEU A 61 -4.67 15.92 -6.49
C LEU A 61 -5.50 14.71 -6.03
N ALA A 62 -5.47 13.64 -6.82
CA ALA A 62 -5.97 12.33 -6.44
C ALA A 62 -4.80 11.34 -6.30
N ALA A 63 -4.80 10.55 -5.23
CA ALA A 63 -3.82 9.52 -4.97
C ALA A 63 -4.46 8.12 -5.08
N ALA A 64 -3.83 7.21 -5.82
CA ALA A 64 -4.21 5.80 -5.93
C ALA A 64 -3.29 4.92 -5.10
N ILE A 65 -3.85 3.97 -4.37
CA ILE A 65 -3.12 2.98 -3.57
C ILE A 65 -3.85 1.63 -3.59
N GLU A 66 -3.11 0.52 -3.58
CA GLU A 66 -3.72 -0.82 -3.49
C GLU A 66 -4.25 -1.11 -2.09
N ILE A 67 -3.49 -0.77 -1.06
CA ILE A 67 -3.83 -1.05 0.34
C ILE A 67 -4.39 0.23 0.99
N PRO A 68 -5.72 0.32 1.19
CA PRO A 68 -6.37 1.56 1.63
C PRO A 68 -6.28 1.81 3.15
N CYS A 69 -5.11 1.58 3.74
CA CYS A 69 -4.87 1.75 5.17
C CYS A 69 -3.40 2.05 5.47
N GLY A 70 -3.15 2.45 6.72
CA GLY A 70 -1.82 2.76 7.23
C GLY A 70 -1.48 4.24 7.19
N ALA A 71 -0.35 4.57 7.79
CA ALA A 71 0.06 5.95 8.08
C ALA A 71 0.09 6.87 6.84
N ILE A 72 0.47 6.35 5.67
CA ILE A 72 0.51 7.15 4.44
C ILE A 72 -0.90 7.58 4.00
N VAL A 73 -1.89 6.67 4.09
CA VAL A 73 -3.29 6.97 3.74
C VAL A 73 -3.87 7.98 4.72
N GLU A 74 -3.68 7.76 6.01
CA GLU A 74 -4.15 8.65 7.07
C GLU A 74 -3.57 10.06 6.89
N THR A 75 -2.25 10.16 6.71
CA THR A 75 -1.58 11.44 6.51
C THR A 75 -2.09 12.19 5.27
N LEU A 76 -2.32 11.50 4.16
CA LEU A 76 -2.85 12.10 2.94
C LEU A 76 -4.29 12.61 3.14
N VAL A 77 -5.16 11.79 3.73
CA VAL A 77 -6.57 12.17 3.93
C VAL A 77 -6.69 13.30 4.94
N GLU A 78 -5.93 13.28 6.06
CA GLU A 78 -5.89 14.36 7.05
C GLU A 78 -5.44 15.69 6.45
N ARG A 79 -4.54 15.67 5.49
CA ARG A 79 -4.08 16.86 4.75
C ARG A 79 -5.04 17.29 3.63
N GLY A 80 -6.17 16.58 3.45
CA GLY A 80 -7.23 16.94 2.52
C GLY A 80 -7.02 16.43 1.09
N PHE A 81 -6.08 15.52 0.86
CA PHE A 81 -5.91 14.85 -0.42
C PHE A 81 -7.02 13.84 -0.66
N ARG A 82 -7.40 13.66 -1.91
CA ARG A 82 -8.38 12.64 -2.31
C ARG A 82 -7.66 11.32 -2.54
N VAL A 83 -7.89 10.34 -1.68
CA VAL A 83 -7.27 9.02 -1.77
C VAL A 83 -8.29 8.02 -2.32
N PHE A 84 -7.85 7.18 -3.23
CA PHE A 84 -8.63 6.15 -3.89
C PHE A 84 -7.91 4.81 -3.80
N SER A 85 -8.67 3.74 -3.68
CA SER A 85 -8.14 2.37 -3.71
C SER A 85 -8.72 1.59 -4.87
N LEU A 86 -7.94 0.65 -5.37
CA LEU A 86 -8.35 -0.34 -6.35
C LEU A 86 -8.06 -1.73 -5.79
N ASN A 87 -8.97 -2.67 -6.01
CA ASN A 87 -8.73 -4.05 -5.62
C ASN A 87 -7.54 -4.60 -6.43
N PRO A 88 -6.54 -5.26 -5.81
CA PRO A 88 -5.38 -5.82 -6.51
C PRO A 88 -5.74 -6.68 -7.73
N LYS A 89 -6.80 -7.49 -7.62
CA LYS A 89 -7.28 -8.31 -8.76
C LYS A 89 -7.81 -7.49 -9.95
N GLN A 90 -8.20 -6.25 -9.71
CA GLN A 90 -8.63 -5.32 -10.76
C GLN A 90 -7.45 -4.54 -11.36
N LEU A 91 -6.29 -4.55 -10.71
CA LEU A 91 -5.09 -3.88 -11.21
C LEU A 91 -4.38 -4.69 -12.31
N ASP A 92 -4.50 -6.02 -12.31
CA ASP A 92 -3.84 -6.88 -13.29
C ASP A 92 -4.16 -6.50 -14.75
N PRO A 93 -5.43 -6.29 -15.16
CA PRO A 93 -5.74 -5.82 -16.51
C PRO A 93 -5.12 -4.46 -16.87
N PHE A 94 -4.91 -3.58 -15.88
CA PHE A 94 -4.22 -2.31 -16.10
C PHE A 94 -2.71 -2.53 -16.27
N ARG A 95 -2.09 -3.42 -15.48
CA ARG A 95 -0.68 -3.83 -15.64
C ARG A 95 -0.43 -4.41 -17.02
N ASP A 96 -1.31 -5.28 -17.51
CA ASP A 96 -1.23 -5.90 -18.85
C ASP A 96 -1.27 -4.88 -19.99
N ARG A 97 -1.99 -3.77 -19.83
CA ARG A 97 -2.05 -2.68 -20.81
C ARG A 97 -0.67 -2.08 -21.08
N TYR A 98 0.24 -2.07 -20.10
CA TYR A 98 1.57 -1.46 -20.20
C TYR A 98 2.69 -2.47 -20.39
N SER A 99 2.50 -3.75 -20.14
CA SER A 99 3.45 -4.81 -20.45
C SER A 99 2.82 -6.20 -20.48
N PRO A 100 2.61 -6.73 -21.65
CA PRO A 100 2.20 -8.13 -21.81
C PRO A 100 3.27 -9.14 -21.36
N ALA A 101 4.49 -8.72 -21.05
CA ALA A 101 5.62 -9.60 -20.75
C ALA A 101 5.87 -9.87 -19.26
N GLY A 102 5.00 -9.40 -18.34
CA GLY A 102 5.05 -9.78 -16.92
C GLY A 102 6.29 -9.33 -16.13
N VAL A 103 7.06 -8.35 -16.63
CA VAL A 103 8.18 -7.78 -15.86
C VAL A 103 7.60 -6.92 -14.74
N MET A 104 7.69 -7.39 -13.50
CA MET A 104 7.35 -6.63 -12.30
C MET A 104 8.49 -5.63 -12.01
N ASP A 105 8.18 -4.35 -12.03
CA ASP A 105 9.05 -3.26 -11.61
C ASP A 105 8.22 -2.29 -10.76
N ASP A 106 8.65 -2.04 -9.52
CA ASP A 106 7.97 -1.16 -8.56
C ASP A 106 7.69 0.24 -9.15
N SER A 107 8.57 0.72 -10.01
CA SER A 107 8.39 2.01 -10.72
C SER A 107 7.19 1.99 -11.65
N ARG A 108 6.87 0.82 -12.19
CA ARG A 108 5.77 0.58 -13.09
C ARG A 108 4.46 0.50 -12.34
N ASP A 109 4.40 -0.19 -11.21
CA ASP A 109 3.16 -0.35 -10.44
C ASP A 109 2.65 1.01 -9.95
N ALA A 110 3.53 1.86 -9.44
CA ALA A 110 3.19 3.24 -9.11
C ALA A 110 2.72 4.05 -10.34
N PHE A 111 3.36 3.88 -11.50
CA PHE A 111 2.92 4.52 -12.75
C PHE A 111 1.54 4.01 -13.17
N VAL A 112 1.32 2.69 -13.18
CA VAL A 112 0.03 2.07 -13.57
C VAL A 112 -1.10 2.57 -12.68
N LEU A 113 -0.88 2.66 -11.37
CA LEU A 113 -1.86 3.20 -10.42
C LEU A 113 -2.21 4.66 -10.74
N ALA A 114 -1.20 5.52 -10.99
CA ALA A 114 -1.43 6.92 -11.32
C ALA A 114 -2.22 7.09 -12.62
N ASP A 115 -1.80 6.41 -13.69
CA ASP A 115 -2.42 6.54 -15.00
C ASP A 115 -3.81 5.90 -15.06
N SER A 116 -4.00 4.74 -14.40
CA SER A 116 -5.31 4.11 -14.29
C SER A 116 -6.30 4.97 -13.51
N LEU A 117 -5.86 5.62 -12.41
CA LEU A 117 -6.71 6.56 -11.69
C LEU A 117 -7.09 7.77 -12.56
N ARG A 118 -6.17 8.26 -13.39
CA ARG A 118 -6.41 9.36 -14.32
C ARG A 118 -7.42 9.00 -15.41
N THR A 119 -7.31 7.80 -16.01
CA THR A 119 -8.12 7.38 -17.15
C THR A 119 -9.42 6.70 -16.77
N ASP A 120 -9.42 5.91 -15.68
CA ASP A 120 -10.48 5.00 -15.30
C ASP A 120 -10.91 5.19 -13.82
N MET A 121 -10.98 6.44 -13.35
CA MET A 121 -11.32 6.76 -11.95
C MET A 121 -12.59 6.07 -11.44
N HIS A 122 -13.54 5.76 -12.33
CA HIS A 122 -14.79 5.09 -11.98
C HIS A 122 -14.60 3.65 -11.47
N CYS A 123 -13.42 3.05 -11.72
CA CYS A 123 -13.04 1.73 -11.22
C CYS A 123 -12.50 1.78 -9.78
N PHE A 124 -12.23 2.97 -9.26
CA PHE A 124 -11.61 3.18 -7.95
C PHE A 124 -12.64 3.54 -6.89
N HIS A 125 -12.37 3.15 -5.65
CA HIS A 125 -13.18 3.47 -4.49
C HIS A 125 -12.52 4.58 -3.68
N ALA A 126 -13.28 5.65 -3.40
CA ALA A 126 -12.78 6.73 -2.55
C ALA A 126 -12.55 6.22 -1.12
N VAL A 127 -11.33 6.41 -0.62
CA VAL A 127 -10.96 6.07 0.75
C VAL A 127 -11.42 7.19 1.67
N ARG A 128 -12.10 6.82 2.75
CA ARG A 128 -12.50 7.71 3.83
C ARG A 128 -11.88 7.20 5.11
N LEU A 129 -11.41 8.11 5.94
CA LEU A 129 -11.02 7.72 7.29
C LEU A 129 -12.28 7.30 8.05
N ASP A 130 -12.24 6.09 8.55
CA ASP A 130 -13.29 5.64 9.47
C ASP A 130 -13.16 6.37 10.81
N GLU A 131 -14.22 6.29 11.62
CA GLU A 131 -14.14 6.75 13.00
C GLU A 131 -12.99 6.05 13.74
N PRO A 132 -12.29 6.73 14.68
CA PRO A 132 -11.14 6.17 15.39
C PRO A 132 -11.40 4.80 16.04
N ALA A 133 -12.65 4.55 16.43
CA ALA A 133 -13.08 3.26 16.98
C ALA A 133 -13.03 2.14 15.94
N MET A 134 -13.40 2.41 14.69
CA MET A 134 -13.36 1.44 13.59
C MET A 134 -11.92 1.14 13.15
N ILE A 135 -11.04 2.15 13.16
CA ILE A 135 -9.61 1.96 12.89
C ILE A 135 -9.02 1.00 13.92
N ARG A 136 -9.24 1.27 15.22
CA ARG A 136 -8.78 0.40 16.32
C ARG A 136 -9.32 -1.02 16.22
N LEU A 137 -10.59 -1.17 15.85
CA LEU A 137 -11.20 -2.49 15.70
C LEU A 137 -10.53 -3.30 14.59
N ARG A 138 -10.22 -2.67 13.47
CA ARG A 138 -9.49 -3.32 12.37
C ARG A 138 -8.06 -3.69 12.76
N GLU A 139 -7.36 -2.83 13.49
CA GLU A 139 -6.02 -3.12 14.01
C GLU A 139 -6.03 -4.32 14.95
N LEU A 140 -7.00 -4.37 15.86
CA LEU A 140 -7.16 -5.50 16.79
C LEU A 140 -7.49 -6.81 16.07
N ALA A 141 -8.39 -6.77 15.06
CA ALA A 141 -8.71 -7.95 14.26
C ALA A 141 -7.49 -8.48 13.48
N ARG A 142 -6.67 -7.60 12.91
CA ARG A 142 -5.40 -8.01 12.26
C ARG A 142 -4.41 -8.61 13.24
N LEU A 143 -4.27 -8.02 14.42
CA LEU A 143 -3.39 -8.55 15.46
C LEU A 143 -3.87 -9.92 15.94
N GLU A 144 -5.17 -10.15 16.04
CA GLU A 144 -5.75 -11.44 16.37
C GLU A 144 -5.42 -12.50 15.31
N ASP A 145 -5.56 -12.17 14.02
CA ASP A 145 -5.20 -13.03 12.89
C ASP A 145 -3.70 -13.37 12.91
N GLU A 146 -2.81 -12.39 13.09
CA GLU A 146 -1.36 -12.59 13.16
C GLU A 146 -0.97 -13.49 14.33
N ILE A 147 -1.54 -13.28 15.51
CA ILE A 147 -1.31 -14.11 16.70
C ILE A 147 -1.83 -15.53 16.45
N GLY A 148 -2.99 -15.68 15.82
CA GLY A 148 -3.57 -16.98 15.44
C GLY A 148 -2.67 -17.76 14.48
N GLU A 149 -2.13 -17.10 13.46
CA GLU A 149 -1.16 -17.71 12.53
C GLU A 149 0.14 -18.13 13.22
N GLU A 150 0.70 -17.27 14.08
CA GLU A 150 1.92 -17.57 14.84
C GLU A 150 1.71 -18.73 15.81
N PHE A 151 0.56 -18.77 16.49
CA PHE A 151 0.17 -19.87 17.36
C PHE A 151 0.09 -21.19 16.58
N ASN A 152 -0.58 -21.21 15.42
CA ASN A 152 -0.70 -22.38 14.57
C ASN A 152 0.67 -22.84 14.03
N ARG A 153 1.54 -21.90 13.65
CA ARG A 153 2.92 -22.19 13.22
C ARG A 153 3.74 -22.82 14.32
N THR A 154 3.59 -22.34 15.55
CA THR A 154 4.32 -22.83 16.71
C THR A 154 3.78 -24.18 17.19
N ALA A 155 2.46 -24.35 17.22
CA ALA A 155 1.81 -25.60 17.59
C ALA A 155 2.11 -26.75 16.62
N ASN A 156 2.28 -26.45 15.33
CA ASN A 156 2.56 -27.43 14.28
C ASN A 156 4.08 -27.70 14.10
N ARG A 157 4.96 -27.11 14.91
CA ARG A 157 6.38 -27.47 14.88
C ARG A 157 6.56 -28.94 15.33
N PRO A 158 7.21 -29.80 14.52
CA PRO A 158 7.49 -31.18 14.93
C PRO A 158 8.36 -31.16 16.19
N ARG A 159 7.93 -31.87 17.21
CA ARG A 159 8.74 -32.09 18.41
C ARG A 159 10.03 -32.79 17.99
N PRO A 160 11.22 -32.30 18.41
CA PRO A 160 12.44 -33.05 18.20
C PRO A 160 12.30 -34.44 18.86
N ALA A 161 12.60 -35.49 18.10
CA ALA A 161 12.61 -36.85 18.64
C ALA A 161 13.53 -36.91 19.87
N SER A 162 13.00 -37.35 20.99
CA SER A 162 13.81 -37.57 22.17
C SER A 162 14.92 -38.55 21.82
N PRO A 163 16.20 -38.30 22.21
CA PRO A 163 17.27 -39.26 21.97
C PRO A 163 16.95 -40.56 22.70
N LEU A 164 16.91 -41.65 21.93
CA LEU A 164 16.81 -42.99 22.48
C LEU A 164 17.99 -43.19 23.43
N LEU A 165 17.70 -43.44 24.72
CA LEU A 165 18.68 -43.87 25.68
C LEU A 165 19.33 -45.16 25.17
N PRO A 166 20.66 -45.29 25.15
CA PRO A 166 21.32 -46.50 24.75
C PRO A 166 20.92 -47.64 25.73
N ALA A 167 20.52 -48.78 25.16
CA ALA A 167 20.21 -49.96 25.92
C ALA A 167 21.41 -50.37 26.77
N ALA A 168 21.18 -50.59 28.08
CA ALA A 168 22.20 -51.08 28.98
C ALA A 168 22.72 -52.46 28.48
N ALA A 169 24.04 -52.60 28.38
CA ALA A 169 24.69 -53.85 28.01
C ALA A 169 24.43 -54.90 29.09
N PRO A 170 24.18 -56.16 28.72
CA PRO A 170 24.03 -57.23 29.70
C PRO A 170 25.35 -57.51 30.42
N THR A 171 25.31 -57.49 31.73
CA THR A 171 26.43 -57.88 32.60
C THR A 171 26.54 -59.41 32.57
N VAL A 172 27.75 -59.93 32.23
CA VAL A 172 28.12 -61.33 32.34
C VAL A 172 28.64 -61.60 33.75
#